data_c6714b8854bf8f5d3cc984349d2b0a4d
#
_entry.id   c6714b8854bf8f5d3cc984349d2b0a4d
#
_cell.length_a   1.000
_cell.length_b   1.000
_cell.length_c   1.000
_cell.angle_alpha   90.00
_cell.angle_beta   90.00
_cell.angle_gamma   90.00
#
_symmetry.space_group_name_H-M   'P 1'
#
loop_
_entity.id
_entity.type
_entity.pdbx_description
1 polymer ?
#
loop_
_entity_poly.entity_id
_entity_poly.type
_entity_poly.pdbx_seq_one_letter_code
_entity_poly.pdbx_strand_id
1 'polypeptide(L)'
;MSTPLPPVRRIVTGIDANGRSYIAEDGVSPAMLTLAARPDYRNNNIWRTVGSPAPIDAADSALEQRGVLPPKGGTVIRVIDIPPEEQDPELRKRQTEAVFAAQFADAKHDSSHARHPGMHITDTIDYAILLHGELVAIMDEGETVMRAGDILIQRGTNHAWANRSGAVARIAFILVDGRR
;
A
#
# COMPACT_ATOMS: atom_id res chain seq x y z
N MET A 1 8.54 11.22 18.42
CA MET A 1 8.40 10.00 17.60
C MET A 1 7.04 9.41 17.90
N SER A 2 6.25 9.08 16.89
CA SER A 2 4.95 8.43 17.07
C SER A 2 5.14 6.98 17.50
N THR A 3 4.23 6.44 18.32
CA THR A 3 4.29 5.02 18.74
C THR A 3 3.99 4.14 17.54
N PRO A 4 4.84 3.17 17.20
CA PRO A 4 4.57 2.22 16.12
C PRO A 4 3.32 1.39 16.40
N LEU A 5 2.53 1.11 15.36
CA LEU A 5 1.42 0.17 15.45
C LEU A 5 1.93 -1.28 15.58
N PRO A 6 1.14 -2.20 16.16
CA PRO A 6 1.50 -3.62 16.19
C PRO A 6 1.70 -4.16 14.77
N PRO A 7 2.53 -5.21 14.60
CA PRO A 7 2.72 -5.85 13.30
C PRO A 7 1.39 -6.26 12.66
N VAL A 8 1.34 -6.26 11.33
CA VAL A 8 0.16 -6.71 10.59
C VAL A 8 0.04 -8.23 10.71
N ARG A 9 -1.04 -8.70 11.35
CA ARG A 9 -1.39 -10.13 11.39
C ARG A 9 -2.04 -10.52 10.08
N ARG A 10 -1.53 -11.59 9.47
CA ARG A 10 -2.09 -12.23 8.28
C ARG A 10 -2.64 -13.60 8.66
N ILE A 11 -3.83 -13.94 8.17
CA ILE A 11 -4.43 -15.26 8.32
C ILE A 11 -4.74 -15.78 6.92
N VAL A 12 -4.25 -16.98 6.60
CA VAL A 12 -4.45 -17.62 5.30
C VAL A 12 -5.17 -18.95 5.52
N THR A 13 -6.17 -19.22 4.71
CA THR A 13 -6.92 -20.48 4.74
C THR A 13 -6.39 -21.45 3.70
N GLY A 14 -6.61 -22.74 3.91
CA GLY A 14 -6.26 -23.80 2.97
C GLY A 14 -7.34 -24.88 2.93
N ILE A 15 -7.16 -25.84 2.01
CA ILE A 15 -8.00 -27.03 1.87
C ILE A 15 -7.08 -28.24 2.01
N ASP A 16 -7.40 -29.18 2.91
CA ASP A 16 -6.63 -30.41 3.12
C ASP A 16 -6.90 -31.46 2.03
N ALA A 17 -6.17 -32.56 2.07
CA ALA A 17 -6.32 -33.66 1.11
C ALA A 17 -7.70 -34.33 1.14
N ASN A 18 -8.51 -34.09 2.18
CA ASN A 18 -9.87 -34.58 2.31
C ASN A 18 -10.93 -33.54 1.88
N GLY A 19 -10.50 -32.40 1.33
CA GLY A 19 -11.38 -31.32 0.92
C GLY A 19 -11.91 -30.45 2.08
N ARG A 20 -11.31 -30.51 3.29
CA ARG A 20 -11.75 -29.71 4.44
C ARG A 20 -10.93 -28.44 4.56
N SER A 21 -11.62 -27.34 4.82
CA SER A 21 -10.97 -26.04 5.07
C SER A 21 -10.26 -26.01 6.42
N TYR A 22 -9.11 -25.35 6.47
CA TYR A 22 -8.35 -25.13 7.70
C TYR A 22 -7.62 -23.78 7.65
N ILE A 23 -7.10 -23.33 8.80
CA ILE A 23 -6.21 -22.17 8.86
C ILE A 23 -4.80 -22.66 8.53
N ALA A 24 -4.32 -22.32 7.34
CA ALA A 24 -2.99 -22.72 6.87
C ALA A 24 -1.89 -21.87 7.48
N GLU A 25 -2.17 -20.58 7.75
CA GLU A 25 -1.23 -19.63 8.34
C GLU A 25 -1.99 -18.66 9.24
N ASP A 26 -1.39 -18.34 10.39
CA ASP A 26 -1.86 -17.30 11.31
C ASP A 26 -0.64 -16.67 12.00
N GLY A 27 -0.26 -15.46 11.59
CA GLY A 27 0.95 -14.83 12.10
C GLY A 27 1.21 -13.45 11.50
N VAL A 28 2.41 -12.95 11.76
CA VAL A 28 2.89 -11.68 11.15
C VAL A 28 3.14 -11.90 9.66
N SER A 29 2.73 -10.95 8.82
CA SER A 29 3.02 -11.02 7.39
C SER A 29 4.52 -11.15 7.13
N PRO A 30 4.99 -12.16 6.35
CA PRO A 30 6.40 -12.37 6.09
C PRO A 30 7.00 -11.34 5.11
N ALA A 31 6.18 -10.65 4.34
CA ALA A 31 6.59 -9.76 3.26
C ALA A 31 6.54 -8.27 3.68
N MET A 32 7.14 -7.95 4.82
CA MET A 32 7.27 -6.57 5.29
C MET A 32 8.53 -5.91 4.71
N LEU A 33 8.34 -4.73 4.12
CA LEU A 33 9.39 -3.87 3.59
C LEU A 33 9.52 -2.61 4.46
N THR A 34 10.74 -2.27 4.81
CA THR A 34 11.10 -1.04 5.52
C THR A 34 12.19 -0.30 4.75
N LEU A 35 12.43 0.96 5.08
CA LEU A 35 13.46 1.76 4.44
C LEU A 35 14.25 2.53 5.51
N ALA A 36 15.58 2.47 5.48
CA ALA A 36 16.43 3.16 6.45
C ALA A 36 16.20 4.69 6.48
N ALA A 37 15.91 5.29 5.32
CA ALA A 37 15.60 6.72 5.21
C ALA A 37 14.25 7.12 5.85
N ARG A 38 13.34 6.15 6.07
CA ARG A 38 12.02 6.36 6.68
C ARG A 38 11.59 5.12 7.47
N PRO A 39 12.22 4.82 8.62
CA PRO A 39 12.10 3.53 9.30
C PRO A 39 10.67 3.21 9.79
N ASP A 40 9.88 4.23 10.10
CA ASP A 40 8.48 4.06 10.56
C ASP A 40 7.49 3.85 9.40
N TYR A 41 7.93 4.00 8.14
CA TYR A 41 7.17 3.64 6.95
C TYR A 41 7.32 2.13 6.71
N ARG A 42 6.25 1.37 6.95
CA ARG A 42 6.25 -0.09 6.82
C ARG A 42 5.23 -0.50 5.78
N ASN A 43 5.69 -1.18 4.73
CA ASN A 43 4.84 -1.72 3.67
C ASN A 43 4.79 -3.24 3.78
N ASN A 44 3.62 -3.79 4.03
CA ASN A 44 3.39 -5.23 4.17
C ASN A 44 2.60 -5.72 2.95
N ASN A 45 3.23 -6.49 2.07
CA ASN A 45 2.51 -7.21 1.03
C ASN A 45 1.79 -8.40 1.67
N ILE A 46 0.48 -8.43 1.60
CA ILE A 46 -0.35 -9.43 2.29
C ILE A 46 -0.63 -10.62 1.39
N TRP A 47 -1.04 -10.35 0.15
CA TRP A 47 -1.35 -11.36 -0.86
C TRP A 47 -1.27 -10.75 -2.25
N ARG A 48 -1.06 -11.60 -3.27
CA ARG A 48 -1.24 -11.22 -4.66
C ARG A 48 -1.84 -12.37 -5.45
N THR A 49 -2.54 -12.05 -6.53
CA THR A 49 -3.01 -13.03 -7.51
C THR A 49 -2.35 -12.77 -8.85
N VAL A 50 -2.23 -13.81 -9.66
CA VAL A 50 -1.70 -13.72 -11.02
C VAL A 50 -2.81 -14.09 -11.99
N GLY A 51 -3.18 -13.15 -12.86
CA GLY A 51 -4.26 -13.35 -13.84
C GLY A 51 -5.67 -13.32 -13.23
N SER A 52 -6.67 -13.44 -14.10
CA SER A 52 -8.09 -13.53 -13.76
C SER A 52 -8.79 -14.44 -14.77
N PRO A 53 -9.54 -15.50 -14.34
CA PRO A 53 -9.70 -15.90 -12.95
C PRO A 53 -8.39 -16.42 -12.33
N ALA A 54 -8.16 -16.10 -11.05
CA ALA A 54 -6.98 -16.56 -10.32
C ALA A 54 -7.18 -18.00 -9.81
N PRO A 55 -6.16 -18.88 -9.88
CA PRO A 55 -6.23 -20.20 -9.24
C PRO A 55 -6.37 -20.03 -7.71
N ILE A 56 -7.36 -20.71 -7.11
CA ILE A 56 -7.62 -20.58 -5.66
C ILE A 56 -6.62 -21.37 -4.82
N ASP A 57 -5.95 -22.34 -5.41
CA ASP A 57 -4.92 -23.21 -4.82
C ASP A 57 -3.48 -22.74 -5.13
N ALA A 58 -3.32 -21.58 -5.74
CA ALA A 58 -2.00 -21.03 -6.03
C ALA A 58 -1.17 -20.86 -4.76
N ALA A 59 0.12 -21.17 -4.84
CA ALA A 59 1.06 -20.95 -3.77
C ALA A 59 1.16 -19.45 -3.40
N ASP A 60 1.46 -19.17 -2.14
CA ASP A 60 1.73 -17.79 -1.69
C ASP A 60 2.95 -17.22 -2.43
N SER A 61 2.74 -16.10 -3.08
CA SER A 61 3.79 -15.37 -3.80
C SER A 61 3.95 -13.92 -3.32
N ALA A 62 3.47 -13.59 -2.12
CA ALA A 62 3.55 -12.23 -1.56
C ALA A 62 5.00 -11.73 -1.47
N LEU A 63 5.98 -12.60 -1.19
CA LEU A 63 7.42 -12.30 -1.16
C LEU A 63 8.01 -11.96 -2.53
N GLU A 64 7.36 -12.35 -3.60
CA GLU A 64 7.80 -12.06 -4.97
C GLU A 64 7.32 -10.70 -5.48
N GLN A 65 6.42 -10.03 -4.73
CA GLN A 65 5.91 -8.73 -5.14
C GLN A 65 7.04 -7.70 -5.25
N ARG A 66 7.13 -7.08 -6.40
CA ARG A 66 8.05 -5.97 -6.69
C ARG A 66 7.24 -4.79 -7.19
N GLY A 67 7.66 -3.59 -6.82
CA GLY A 67 6.97 -2.37 -7.23
C GLY A 67 5.57 -2.19 -6.63
N VAL A 68 4.82 -1.24 -7.18
CA VAL A 68 3.45 -0.92 -6.78
C VAL A 68 2.42 -1.71 -7.57
N LEU A 69 2.68 -2.00 -8.84
CA LEU A 69 1.71 -2.62 -9.74
C LEU A 69 1.46 -4.10 -9.38
N PRO A 70 0.20 -4.56 -9.45
CA PRO A 70 -0.10 -5.98 -9.37
C PRO A 70 0.44 -6.73 -10.60
N PRO A 71 0.54 -8.07 -10.56
CA PRO A 71 0.75 -8.87 -11.75
C PRO A 71 -0.33 -8.59 -12.80
N LYS A 72 0.03 -8.73 -14.09
CA LYS A 72 -0.92 -8.49 -15.17
C LYS A 72 -2.17 -9.36 -15.06
N GLY A 73 -3.34 -8.72 -15.13
CA GLY A 73 -4.65 -9.34 -14.91
C GLY A 73 -4.89 -9.78 -13.47
N GLY A 74 -4.02 -9.46 -12.55
CA GLY A 74 -4.09 -9.88 -11.15
C GLY A 74 -4.40 -8.75 -10.17
N THR A 75 -4.15 -9.05 -8.90
CA THR A 75 -4.35 -8.11 -7.79
C THR A 75 -3.17 -8.15 -6.83
N VAL A 76 -3.00 -7.10 -6.04
CA VAL A 76 -2.16 -7.13 -4.84
C VAL A 76 -2.87 -6.42 -3.70
N ILE A 77 -2.87 -7.03 -2.52
CA ILE A 77 -3.25 -6.35 -1.28
C ILE A 77 -2.00 -6.06 -0.46
N ARG A 78 -1.88 -4.83 0.01
CA ARG A 78 -0.83 -4.39 0.93
C ARG A 78 -1.41 -3.56 2.06
N VAL A 79 -0.76 -3.60 3.21
CA VAL A 79 -1.07 -2.75 4.35
C VAL A 79 0.15 -1.88 4.63
N ILE A 80 -0.06 -0.56 4.62
CA ILE A 80 1.02 0.42 4.79
C ILE A 80 0.79 1.21 6.07
N ASP A 81 1.82 1.28 6.91
CA ASP A 81 1.90 2.24 8.01
C ASP A 81 2.61 3.48 7.50
N ILE A 82 1.91 4.61 7.55
CA ILE A 82 2.39 5.90 7.08
C ILE A 82 2.60 6.79 8.31
N PRO A 83 3.86 7.06 8.72
CA PRO A 83 4.15 7.99 9.80
C PRO A 83 3.79 9.42 9.42
N PRO A 84 3.66 10.33 10.40
CA PRO A 84 3.52 11.76 10.14
C PRO A 84 4.58 12.25 9.15
N GLU A 85 4.19 13.20 8.31
CA GLU A 85 5.11 13.81 7.36
C GLU A 85 6.18 14.62 8.06
N GLU A 86 7.36 14.63 7.46
CA GLU A 86 8.44 15.51 7.86
C GLU A 86 8.04 16.98 7.62
N GLN A 87 8.33 17.85 8.59
CA GLN A 87 7.98 19.27 8.50
C GLN A 87 8.92 20.03 7.55
N ASP A 88 10.18 19.62 7.46
CA ASP A 88 11.14 20.16 6.49
C ASP A 88 10.76 19.68 5.07
N PRO A 89 10.40 20.57 4.14
CA PRO A 89 9.98 20.20 2.79
C PRO A 89 11.06 19.45 1.99
N GLU A 90 12.32 19.81 2.16
CA GLU A 90 13.43 19.17 1.44
C GLU A 90 13.69 17.77 1.97
N LEU A 91 13.63 17.57 3.28
CA LEU A 91 13.76 16.25 3.89
C LEU A 91 12.58 15.37 3.52
N ARG A 92 11.34 15.90 3.57
CA ARG A 92 10.12 15.20 3.14
C ARG A 92 10.24 14.74 1.68
N LYS A 93 10.68 15.62 0.78
CA LYS A 93 10.89 15.29 -0.63
C LYS A 93 11.88 14.15 -0.79
N ARG A 94 13.07 14.25 -0.18
CA ARG A 94 14.10 13.19 -0.22
C ARG A 94 13.61 11.85 0.32
N GLN A 95 12.89 11.85 1.43
CA GLN A 95 12.32 10.64 2.00
C GLN A 95 11.28 10.01 1.07
N THR A 96 10.43 10.82 0.45
CA THR A 96 9.41 10.35 -0.49
C THR A 96 10.05 9.76 -1.74
N GLU A 97 11.00 10.45 -2.35
CA GLU A 97 11.76 9.96 -3.51
C GLU A 97 12.48 8.63 -3.20
N ALA A 98 13.06 8.51 -2.00
CA ALA A 98 13.70 7.25 -1.58
C ALA A 98 12.70 6.09 -1.47
N VAL A 99 11.47 6.33 -0.98
CA VAL A 99 10.40 5.32 -0.94
C VAL A 99 10.02 4.89 -2.37
N PHE A 100 9.80 5.85 -3.28
CA PHE A 100 9.45 5.53 -4.67
C PHE A 100 10.57 4.76 -5.37
N ALA A 101 11.81 5.19 -5.26
CA ALA A 101 12.95 4.50 -5.87
C ALA A 101 13.12 3.06 -5.36
N ALA A 102 12.89 2.83 -4.06
CA ALA A 102 13.11 1.52 -3.45
C ALA A 102 11.92 0.56 -3.59
N GLN A 103 10.68 1.07 -3.57
CA GLN A 103 9.49 0.23 -3.44
C GLN A 103 8.46 0.41 -4.57
N PHE A 104 8.47 1.54 -5.29
CA PHE A 104 7.43 1.89 -6.26
C PHE A 104 8.01 2.43 -7.58
N ALA A 105 9.15 1.89 -8.01
CA ALA A 105 9.85 2.35 -9.21
C ALA A 105 9.05 2.17 -10.52
N ASP A 106 8.01 1.36 -10.50
CA ASP A 106 7.08 1.11 -11.62
C ASP A 106 5.86 2.06 -11.64
N ALA A 107 5.70 2.93 -10.62
CA ALA A 107 4.71 4.01 -10.66
C ALA A 107 5.21 5.15 -11.56
N LYS A 108 4.29 5.81 -12.28
CA LYS A 108 4.58 7.06 -12.98
C LYS A 108 4.61 8.19 -11.96
N HIS A 109 5.80 8.54 -11.50
CA HIS A 109 6.04 9.53 -10.45
C HIS A 109 6.84 10.71 -11.03
N ASP A 110 6.30 11.93 -10.90
CA ASP A 110 6.98 13.19 -11.21
C ASP A 110 6.67 14.22 -10.12
N SER A 111 7.68 14.58 -9.35
CA SER A 111 7.57 15.54 -8.25
C SER A 111 7.87 16.99 -8.65
N SER A 112 8.25 17.28 -9.91
CA SER A 112 8.80 18.58 -10.33
C SER A 112 7.80 19.74 -10.25
N HIS A 113 6.51 19.48 -10.47
CA HIS A 113 5.42 20.48 -10.44
C HIS A 113 4.20 19.99 -9.63
N ALA A 114 4.38 18.97 -8.82
CA ALA A 114 3.29 18.32 -8.11
C ALA A 114 2.87 19.10 -6.85
N ARG A 115 1.57 19.04 -6.51
CA ARG A 115 1.03 19.58 -5.26
C ARG A 115 1.65 18.94 -4.01
N HIS A 116 2.17 17.73 -4.17
CA HIS A 116 2.82 16.95 -3.12
C HIS A 116 3.93 16.08 -3.73
N PRO A 117 5.09 15.89 -3.06
CA PRO A 117 6.19 15.09 -3.60
C PRO A 117 5.83 13.61 -3.84
N GLY A 118 4.77 13.09 -3.25
CA GLY A 118 4.28 11.74 -3.45
C GLY A 118 3.24 11.58 -4.56
N MET A 119 2.99 12.61 -5.39
CA MET A 119 2.04 12.48 -6.50
C MET A 119 2.51 11.45 -7.51
N HIS A 120 1.65 10.51 -7.85
CA HIS A 120 1.95 9.43 -8.79
C HIS A 120 0.70 8.88 -9.46
N ILE A 121 0.91 8.16 -10.55
CA ILE A 121 -0.14 7.50 -11.34
C ILE A 121 0.20 6.01 -11.46
N THR A 122 -0.81 5.17 -11.27
CA THR A 122 -0.78 3.74 -11.57
C THR A 122 -1.90 3.37 -12.54
N ASP A 123 -1.67 2.39 -13.40
CA ASP A 123 -2.72 1.88 -14.28
C ASP A 123 -3.50 0.76 -13.55
N THR A 124 -4.15 1.15 -12.43
CA THR A 124 -4.89 0.27 -11.53
C THR A 124 -6.21 0.90 -11.10
N ILE A 125 -7.11 0.07 -10.59
CA ILE A 125 -8.20 0.51 -9.72
C ILE A 125 -7.84 0.04 -8.31
N ASP A 126 -7.79 0.98 -7.36
CA ASP A 126 -7.40 0.66 -6.00
C ASP A 126 -8.56 0.90 -5.03
N TYR A 127 -8.76 -0.04 -4.14
CA TYR A 127 -9.61 0.14 -2.97
C TYR A 127 -8.69 0.53 -1.81
N ALA A 128 -8.72 1.81 -1.44
CA ALA A 128 -7.94 2.37 -0.32
C ALA A 128 -8.82 2.42 0.93
N ILE A 129 -8.53 1.57 1.92
CA ILE A 129 -9.33 1.41 3.14
C ILE A 129 -8.50 1.89 4.33
N LEU A 130 -8.89 3.00 4.96
CA LEU A 130 -8.17 3.48 6.14
C LEU A 130 -8.55 2.65 7.37
N LEU A 131 -7.57 1.95 7.94
CA LEU A 131 -7.75 1.04 9.06
C LEU A 131 -7.51 1.71 10.42
N HIS A 132 -6.62 2.73 10.47
CA HIS A 132 -6.28 3.43 11.71
C HIS A 132 -5.77 4.85 11.41
N GLY A 133 -6.08 5.78 12.30
CA GLY A 133 -5.60 7.15 12.21
C GLY A 133 -6.35 8.00 11.21
N GLU A 134 -5.66 9.01 10.70
CA GLU A 134 -6.15 9.97 9.71
C GLU A 134 -5.14 10.14 8.59
N LEU A 135 -5.61 10.25 7.36
CA LEU A 135 -4.78 10.40 6.17
C LEU A 135 -5.46 11.35 5.17
N VAL A 136 -4.68 12.20 4.52
CA VAL A 136 -5.17 13.09 3.47
C VAL A 136 -4.90 12.45 2.11
N ALA A 137 -5.96 12.27 1.33
CA ALA A 137 -5.87 11.92 -0.09
C ALA A 137 -5.82 13.20 -0.92
N ILE A 138 -4.75 13.40 -1.69
CA ILE A 138 -4.49 14.58 -2.51
C ILE A 138 -4.63 14.21 -3.98
N MET A 139 -5.43 14.98 -4.73
CA MET A 139 -5.59 14.86 -6.19
C MET A 139 -5.01 16.12 -6.85
N ASP A 140 -4.96 16.16 -8.18
CA ASP A 140 -4.60 17.38 -8.91
C ASP A 140 -5.56 18.52 -8.53
N GLU A 141 -6.85 18.23 -8.45
CA GLU A 141 -7.89 19.15 -8.02
C GLU A 141 -8.47 18.71 -6.66
N GLY A 142 -8.11 19.43 -5.61
CA GLY A 142 -8.64 19.21 -4.27
C GLY A 142 -7.94 18.11 -3.47
N GLU A 143 -8.40 17.95 -2.25
CA GLU A 143 -7.97 16.91 -1.31
C GLU A 143 -9.10 16.58 -0.35
N THR A 144 -9.05 15.42 0.27
CA THR A 144 -10.00 15.00 1.29
C THR A 144 -9.29 14.31 2.45
N VAL A 145 -9.84 14.47 3.66
CA VAL A 145 -9.37 13.79 4.86
C VAL A 145 -10.14 12.50 5.02
N MET A 146 -9.41 11.38 5.10
CA MET A 146 -9.94 10.07 5.42
C MET A 146 -9.73 9.75 6.89
N ARG A 147 -10.70 9.07 7.50
CA ARG A 147 -10.66 8.53 8.86
C ARG A 147 -10.85 7.02 8.85
N ALA A 148 -10.47 6.36 9.93
CA ALA A 148 -10.61 4.91 10.05
C ALA A 148 -12.04 4.45 9.71
N GLY A 149 -12.16 3.50 8.76
CA GLY A 149 -13.41 3.02 8.19
C GLY A 149 -13.78 3.64 6.83
N ASP A 150 -13.16 4.77 6.43
CA ASP A 150 -13.40 5.35 5.13
C ASP A 150 -12.75 4.52 4.02
N ILE A 151 -13.43 4.47 2.87
CA ILE A 151 -12.97 3.77 1.67
C ILE A 151 -12.93 4.77 0.51
N LEU A 152 -11.76 4.90 -0.13
CA LEU A 152 -11.57 5.69 -1.33
C LEU A 152 -11.32 4.76 -2.51
N ILE A 153 -12.00 5.01 -3.62
CA ILE A 153 -11.77 4.29 -4.88
C ILE A 153 -10.86 5.14 -5.76
N GLN A 154 -9.61 4.67 -5.90
CA GLN A 154 -8.61 5.29 -6.77
C GLN A 154 -8.72 4.67 -8.17
N ARG A 155 -8.96 5.50 -9.19
CA ARG A 155 -9.25 5.06 -10.56
C ARG A 155 -8.14 5.51 -11.52
N GLY A 156 -6.89 5.14 -11.24
CA GLY A 156 -5.74 5.50 -12.07
C GLY A 156 -5.51 7.00 -12.21
N THR A 157 -5.98 7.82 -11.28
CA THR A 157 -5.78 9.27 -11.26
C THR A 157 -4.44 9.62 -10.63
N ASN A 158 -3.93 10.82 -10.91
CA ASN A 158 -2.75 11.34 -10.23
C ASN A 158 -3.11 11.65 -8.77
N HIS A 159 -2.35 11.09 -7.81
CA HIS A 159 -2.70 11.21 -6.40
C HIS A 159 -1.48 11.08 -5.48
N ALA A 160 -1.65 11.54 -4.25
CA ALA A 160 -0.71 11.33 -3.15
C ALA A 160 -1.46 11.06 -1.82
N TRP A 161 -0.73 10.49 -0.88
CA TRP A 161 -1.19 10.21 0.47
C TRP A 161 -0.32 10.96 1.47
N ALA A 162 -0.92 11.87 2.24
CA ALA A 162 -0.23 12.72 3.19
C ALA A 162 -0.72 12.45 4.62
N ASN A 163 0.18 12.09 5.53
CA ASN A 163 -0.16 12.02 6.95
C ASN A 163 0.22 13.34 7.64
N ARG A 164 -0.76 14.22 7.76
CA ARG A 164 -0.63 15.53 8.45
C ARG A 164 -1.06 15.44 9.91
N SER A 165 -1.40 14.25 10.41
CA SER A 165 -1.73 14.01 11.82
C SER A 165 -0.46 13.85 12.67
N GLY A 166 -0.62 13.78 13.98
CA GLY A 166 0.49 13.58 14.93
C GLY A 166 0.83 12.10 15.20
N ALA A 167 0.15 11.14 14.54
CA ALA A 167 0.26 9.71 14.80
C ALA A 167 0.39 8.90 13.51
N VAL A 168 0.84 7.64 13.61
CA VAL A 168 0.91 6.72 12.46
C VAL A 168 -0.51 6.44 11.96
N ALA A 169 -0.72 6.55 10.65
CA ALA A 169 -1.91 6.05 9.96
C ALA A 169 -1.63 4.68 9.36
N ARG A 170 -2.62 3.78 9.37
CA ARG A 170 -2.56 2.47 8.71
C ARG A 170 -3.64 2.38 7.65
N ILE A 171 -3.25 2.09 6.42
CA ILE A 171 -4.15 1.97 5.29
C ILE A 171 -3.91 0.65 4.56
N ALA A 172 -5.00 -0.01 4.13
CA ALA A 172 -4.95 -1.13 3.21
C ALA A 172 -5.24 -0.65 1.80
N PHE A 173 -4.43 -1.09 0.83
CA PHE A 173 -4.65 -0.92 -0.59
C PHE A 173 -4.86 -2.27 -1.24
N ILE A 174 -5.95 -2.41 -1.98
CA ILE A 174 -6.18 -3.54 -2.88
C ILE A 174 -6.10 -2.97 -4.29
N LEU A 175 -5.01 -3.27 -5.00
CA LEU A 175 -4.78 -2.83 -6.36
C LEU A 175 -5.21 -3.93 -7.32
N VAL A 176 -6.03 -3.57 -8.28
CA VAL A 176 -6.50 -4.42 -9.38
C VAL A 176 -5.88 -3.92 -10.65
N ASP A 177 -5.21 -4.81 -11.42
CA ASP A 177 -4.63 -4.45 -12.71
C ASP A 177 -5.68 -3.85 -13.63
N GLY A 178 -5.38 -2.70 -14.20
CA GLY A 178 -6.28 -1.92 -15.03
C GLY A 178 -5.69 -1.60 -16.40
N ARG A 179 -6.54 -1.08 -17.27
CA ARG A 179 -6.14 -0.59 -18.59
C ARG A 179 -6.75 0.79 -18.85
N ARG A 180 -6.02 1.61 -19.56
CA ARG A 180 -6.51 2.86 -20.16
C ARG A 180 -7.12 2.60 -21.53
#